data_66c8f91fb1807c5e57e3d4d122917150
#
_entry.id   66c8f91fb1807c5e57e3d4d122917150
#
_cell.length_a   1.000
_cell.length_b   1.000
_cell.length_c   1.000
_cell.angle_alpha   90.00
_cell.angle_beta   90.00
_cell.angle_gamma   90.00
#
_symmetry.space_group_name_H-M   'P 1'
#
loop_
_entity.id
_entity.type
_entity.pdbx_description
1 polymer ?
#
loop_
_entity_poly.entity_id
_entity_poly.type
_entity_poly.pdbx_seq_one_letter_code
_entity_poly.pdbx_strand_id
1 'polypeptide(L)'
;MFIISQVFSPEGQRVLTMQFTKWFIALPLAVTALSGCSLLERLVYRIDINQGNYVDQQSVDQLKFGMSKDQVRFVLGSPMLVENGYPDTWYYIYHHTQGHNDPVQKNLIVKFNDGGKLVNVAGDFPAGDSFFEGVN
;
A
#
# COMPACT_ATOMS: atom_id res chain seq x y z
N MET A 1 -2.43 58.84 53.29
CA MET A 1 -1.17 58.65 52.60
C MET A 1 -0.39 57.48 53.20
N PHE A 2 -1.11 56.41 53.64
CA PHE A 2 -0.49 55.25 54.34
C PHE A 2 -0.96 53.90 53.87
N ILE A 3 -1.64 53.78 52.74
CA ILE A 3 -2.22 52.53 52.28
C ILE A 3 -1.51 51.91 51.06
N ILE A 4 -0.56 52.62 50.41
CA ILE A 4 0.11 52.12 49.19
C ILE A 4 1.41 51.38 49.44
N SER A 5 1.94 51.43 50.68
CA SER A 5 3.24 50.78 50.97
C SER A 5 3.21 49.31 51.36
N GLN A 6 2.01 48.75 51.50
CA GLN A 6 1.87 47.31 51.89
C GLN A 6 1.71 46.34 50.72
N VAL A 7 1.58 46.84 49.50
CA VAL A 7 1.38 45.96 48.32
C VAL A 7 2.67 45.51 47.64
N PHE A 8 3.80 46.06 48.08
CA PHE A 8 5.08 45.71 47.46
C PHE A 8 5.94 44.83 48.37
N SER A 9 5.41 43.68 48.79
CA SER A 9 6.21 42.66 49.45
C SER A 9 7.07 41.93 48.39
N PRO A 10 8.40 41.88 48.55
CA PRO A 10 9.27 41.18 47.60
C PRO A 10 9.02 39.66 47.51
N GLU A 11 8.28 39.13 48.46
CA GLU A 11 7.88 37.73 48.45
C GLU A 11 6.84 37.39 47.38
N GLY A 12 5.92 38.28 47.08
CA GLY A 12 4.91 38.09 46.04
C GLY A 12 5.50 38.01 44.62
N GLN A 13 6.59 38.73 44.38
CA GLN A 13 7.28 38.68 43.07
C GLN A 13 8.08 37.39 42.88
N ARG A 14 8.63 36.80 43.91
CA ARG A 14 9.37 35.53 43.82
C ARG A 14 8.46 34.38 43.51
N VAL A 15 7.25 34.35 44.01
CA VAL A 15 6.26 33.28 43.74
C VAL A 15 5.76 33.37 42.30
N LEU A 16 5.49 34.58 41.81
CA LEU A 16 5.04 34.78 40.42
C LEU A 16 6.13 34.39 39.40
N THR A 17 7.37 34.80 39.62
CA THR A 17 8.48 34.47 38.72
C THR A 17 8.78 32.99 38.72
N MET A 18 8.71 32.29 39.87
CA MET A 18 8.88 30.86 39.95
C MET A 18 7.75 30.07 39.25
N GLN A 19 6.53 30.58 39.27
CA GLN A 19 5.39 29.96 38.57
C GLN A 19 5.58 30.10 37.04
N PHE A 20 5.91 31.27 36.54
CA PHE A 20 6.14 31.47 35.11
C PHE A 20 7.32 30.68 34.57
N THR A 21 8.40 30.56 35.32
CA THR A 21 9.58 29.78 34.90
C THR A 21 9.24 28.31 34.74
N LYS A 22 8.40 27.75 35.60
CA LYS A 22 7.93 26.33 35.48
C LYS A 22 7.08 26.13 34.23
N TRP A 23 6.24 27.08 33.85
CA TRP A 23 5.43 27.03 32.64
C TRP A 23 6.27 27.16 31.37
N PHE A 24 7.30 28.00 31.37
CA PHE A 24 8.23 28.16 30.23
C PHE A 24 9.05 26.88 29.96
N ILE A 25 9.30 26.07 30.97
CA ILE A 25 10.01 24.78 30.83
C ILE A 25 9.00 23.64 30.49
N ALA A 26 7.83 23.63 31.10
CA ALA A 26 6.85 22.59 30.91
C ALA A 26 6.18 22.61 29.52
N LEU A 27 5.93 23.81 28.97
CA LEU A 27 5.27 23.98 27.68
C LEU A 27 6.11 23.40 26.50
N PRO A 28 7.39 23.76 26.34
CA PRO A 28 8.20 23.18 25.26
C PRO A 28 8.43 21.67 25.43
N LEU A 29 8.51 21.19 26.67
CA LEU A 29 8.66 19.76 26.94
C LEU A 29 7.39 18.99 26.52
N ALA A 30 6.22 19.55 26.75
CA ALA A 30 4.96 18.96 26.32
C ALA A 30 4.82 18.94 24.78
N VAL A 31 5.23 19.99 24.10
CA VAL A 31 5.21 20.09 22.63
C VAL A 31 6.17 19.07 21.98
N THR A 32 7.36 18.88 22.55
CA THR A 32 8.32 17.88 22.05
C THR A 32 7.84 16.44 22.26
N ALA A 33 7.10 16.17 23.33
CA ALA A 33 6.52 14.84 23.57
C ALA A 33 5.40 14.48 22.56
N LEU A 34 4.64 15.45 22.05
CA LEU A 34 3.61 15.21 21.04
C LEU A 34 4.18 14.97 19.63
N SER A 35 5.40 15.41 19.35
CA SER A 35 6.03 15.25 18.03
C SER A 35 6.60 13.84 17.81
N GLY A 36 6.66 13.00 18.84
CA GLY A 36 7.33 11.69 18.78
C GLY A 36 6.61 10.59 18.00
N CYS A 37 5.31 10.73 17.75
CA CYS A 37 4.51 9.65 17.15
C CYS A 37 4.84 9.40 15.67
N SER A 38 5.23 10.40 14.90
CA SER A 38 5.50 10.24 13.47
C SER A 38 6.88 9.62 13.15
N LEU A 39 7.82 9.71 14.09
CA LEU A 39 9.16 9.11 13.91
C LEU A 39 9.15 7.59 14.12
N LEU A 40 8.24 7.08 14.95
CA LEU A 40 8.10 5.65 15.22
C LEU A 40 7.46 4.89 14.05
N GLU A 41 6.62 5.53 13.25
CA GLU A 41 6.02 4.90 12.08
C GLU A 41 7.05 4.49 11.02
N ARG A 42 8.18 5.22 10.92
CA ARG A 42 9.29 4.87 10.01
C ARG A 42 10.13 3.69 10.47
N LEU A 43 10.09 3.37 11.76
CA LEU A 43 10.81 2.24 12.35
C LEU A 43 10.01 0.93 12.29
N VAL A 44 8.69 1.01 12.06
CA VAL A 44 7.86 -0.17 11.89
C VAL A 44 8.11 -0.75 10.50
N TYR A 45 8.76 -1.89 10.45
CA TYR A 45 8.90 -2.68 9.23
C TYR A 45 7.51 -3.15 8.78
N ARG A 46 7.04 -2.63 7.65
CA ARG A 46 5.82 -3.12 7.00
C ARG A 46 6.23 -4.16 5.97
N ILE A 47 5.65 -5.34 6.12
CA ILE A 47 5.76 -6.40 5.12
C ILE A 47 4.94 -6.02 3.89
N ASP A 48 5.43 -6.43 2.72
CA ASP A 48 4.68 -6.29 1.47
C ASP A 48 3.43 -7.16 1.55
N ILE A 49 2.27 -6.54 1.37
CA ILE A 49 0.98 -7.23 1.40
C ILE A 49 0.51 -7.43 -0.03
N ASN A 50 0.47 -8.68 -0.45
CA ASN A 50 -0.09 -9.09 -1.73
C ASN A 50 -1.50 -9.60 -1.50
N GLN A 51 -2.49 -8.98 -2.13
CA GLN A 51 -3.89 -9.39 -2.05
C GLN A 51 -4.42 -9.73 -3.45
N GLY A 52 -5.22 -10.77 -3.53
CA GLY A 52 -5.73 -11.31 -4.78
C GLY A 52 -4.84 -12.42 -5.34
N ASN A 53 -4.97 -12.71 -6.64
CA ASN A 53 -4.11 -13.66 -7.31
C ASN A 53 -2.74 -13.02 -7.52
N TYR A 54 -1.71 -13.56 -6.90
CA TYR A 54 -0.35 -13.13 -7.16
C TYR A 54 0.04 -13.48 -8.60
N VAL A 55 -0.01 -12.50 -9.46
CA VAL A 55 0.45 -12.60 -10.85
C VAL A 55 1.69 -11.72 -10.99
N ASP A 56 2.79 -12.33 -11.37
CA ASP A 56 4.03 -11.65 -11.71
C ASP A 56 4.34 -11.78 -13.21
N GLN A 57 5.26 -10.98 -13.69
CA GLN A 57 5.67 -11.03 -15.10
C GLN A 57 6.25 -12.40 -15.48
N GLN A 58 6.95 -13.08 -14.56
CA GLN A 58 7.50 -14.41 -14.81
C GLN A 58 6.43 -15.46 -15.09
N SER A 59 5.29 -15.37 -14.39
CA SER A 59 4.15 -16.25 -14.63
C SER A 59 3.47 -15.94 -15.96
N VAL A 60 3.37 -14.66 -16.32
CA VAL A 60 2.83 -14.25 -17.63
C VAL A 60 3.72 -14.68 -18.78
N ASP A 61 5.04 -14.61 -18.61
CA ASP A 61 6.04 -15.05 -19.62
C ASP A 61 6.01 -16.57 -19.89
N GLN A 62 5.47 -17.37 -18.97
CA GLN A 62 5.26 -18.80 -19.15
C GLN A 62 4.03 -19.13 -20.01
N LEU A 63 3.14 -18.15 -20.22
CA LEU A 63 1.96 -18.34 -21.05
C LEU A 63 2.35 -18.46 -22.52
N LYS A 64 1.76 -19.44 -23.19
CA LYS A 64 1.96 -19.68 -24.61
C LYS A 64 0.63 -19.71 -25.33
N PHE A 65 0.63 -19.22 -26.56
CA PHE A 65 -0.51 -19.32 -27.45
C PHE A 65 -0.97 -20.76 -27.59
N GLY A 66 -2.27 -21.00 -27.56
CA GLY A 66 -2.85 -22.34 -27.69
C GLY A 66 -2.91 -23.16 -26.39
N MET A 67 -2.44 -22.62 -25.25
CA MET A 67 -2.62 -23.27 -23.95
C MET A 67 -4.10 -23.48 -23.63
N SER A 68 -4.42 -24.61 -23.00
CA SER A 68 -5.78 -24.87 -22.50
C SER A 68 -6.09 -24.04 -21.25
N LYS A 69 -7.38 -23.87 -20.94
CA LYS A 69 -7.84 -23.19 -19.72
C LYS A 69 -7.21 -23.81 -18.46
N ASP A 70 -7.05 -25.13 -18.41
CA ASP A 70 -6.45 -25.81 -17.25
C ASP A 70 -4.94 -25.53 -17.13
N GLN A 71 -4.22 -25.43 -18.25
CA GLN A 71 -2.81 -25.06 -18.26
C GLN A 71 -2.62 -23.61 -17.80
N VAL A 72 -3.46 -22.68 -18.27
CA VAL A 72 -3.42 -21.29 -17.81
C VAL A 72 -3.74 -21.21 -16.33
N ARG A 73 -4.72 -21.96 -15.85
CA ARG A 73 -5.05 -22.03 -14.42
C ARG A 73 -3.92 -22.62 -13.58
N PHE A 74 -3.16 -23.55 -14.13
CA PHE A 74 -1.99 -24.11 -13.45
C PHE A 74 -0.87 -23.07 -13.28
N VAL A 75 -0.67 -22.19 -14.27
CA VAL A 75 0.38 -21.16 -14.25
C VAL A 75 -0.03 -19.94 -13.43
N LEU A 76 -1.24 -19.43 -13.64
CA LEU A 76 -1.72 -18.17 -13.04
C LEU A 76 -2.61 -18.36 -11.80
N GLY A 77 -3.04 -19.58 -11.52
CA GLY A 77 -4.08 -19.86 -10.53
C GLY A 77 -5.50 -19.64 -11.08
N SER A 78 -6.49 -19.70 -10.19
CA SER A 78 -7.89 -19.47 -10.58
C SER A 78 -8.14 -17.98 -10.86
N PRO A 79 -8.88 -17.64 -11.92
CA PRO A 79 -9.21 -16.24 -12.19
C PRO A 79 -10.11 -15.66 -11.09
N MET A 80 -9.97 -14.36 -10.84
CA MET A 80 -10.79 -13.67 -9.86
C MET A 80 -12.21 -13.43 -10.37
N LEU A 81 -12.34 -13.17 -11.67
CA LEU A 81 -13.63 -12.93 -12.30
C LEU A 81 -13.69 -13.62 -13.66
N VAL A 82 -14.79 -14.31 -13.89
CA VAL A 82 -15.22 -14.80 -15.20
C VAL A 82 -16.61 -14.23 -15.45
N GLU A 83 -16.75 -13.46 -16.51
CA GLU A 83 -18.02 -12.81 -16.82
C GLU A 83 -19.01 -13.80 -17.41
N ASN A 84 -20.25 -13.81 -16.91
CA ASN A 84 -21.28 -14.77 -17.34
C ASN A 84 -21.63 -14.68 -18.85
N GLY A 85 -21.45 -13.50 -19.45
CA GLY A 85 -21.67 -13.29 -20.89
C GLY A 85 -20.45 -13.65 -21.76
N TYR A 86 -19.28 -13.77 -21.16
CA TYR A 86 -18.01 -14.01 -21.85
C TYR A 86 -17.17 -15.04 -21.11
N PRO A 87 -17.56 -16.32 -21.11
CA PRO A 87 -16.88 -17.40 -20.33
C PRO A 87 -15.46 -17.67 -20.82
N ASP A 88 -15.09 -17.13 -21.97
CA ASP A 88 -13.77 -17.25 -22.58
C ASP A 88 -12.86 -16.05 -22.28
N THR A 89 -13.31 -15.14 -21.42
CA THR A 89 -12.49 -14.03 -20.94
C THR A 89 -12.34 -14.13 -19.44
N TRP A 90 -11.10 -14.22 -18.98
CA TRP A 90 -10.73 -14.33 -17.57
C TRP A 90 -10.02 -13.08 -17.12
N TYR A 91 -10.37 -12.61 -15.92
CA TYR A 91 -9.79 -11.42 -15.30
C TYR A 91 -9.02 -11.81 -14.05
N TYR A 92 -7.77 -11.39 -13.99
CA TYR A 92 -6.91 -11.48 -12.83
C TYR A 92 -6.64 -10.07 -12.34
N ILE A 93 -6.97 -9.81 -11.09
CA ILE A 93 -6.77 -8.50 -10.45
C ILE A 93 -5.80 -8.71 -9.30
N TYR A 94 -4.70 -7.98 -9.36
CA TYR A 94 -3.63 -8.07 -8.41
C TYR A 94 -3.41 -6.73 -7.72
N HIS A 95 -3.43 -6.74 -6.39
CA HIS A 95 -3.10 -5.59 -5.57
C HIS A 95 -1.74 -5.83 -4.92
N HIS A 96 -0.80 -4.96 -5.19
CA HIS A 96 0.52 -4.96 -4.60
C HIS A 96 0.75 -3.69 -3.83
N THR A 97 1.07 -3.82 -2.54
CA THR A 97 1.50 -2.71 -1.69
C THR A 97 2.93 -2.95 -1.28
N GLN A 98 3.84 -2.15 -1.81
CA GLN A 98 5.26 -2.23 -1.50
C GLN A 98 5.59 -1.35 -0.28
N GLY A 99 5.71 -1.97 0.89
CA GLY A 99 6.11 -1.32 2.14
C GLY A 99 5.19 -0.16 2.53
N HIS A 100 5.70 1.07 2.42
CA HIS A 100 4.99 2.31 2.78
C HIS A 100 4.39 3.04 1.56
N ASN A 101 4.47 2.45 0.37
CA ASN A 101 3.93 3.06 -0.85
C ASN A 101 2.43 2.83 -0.96
N ASP A 102 1.79 3.62 -1.81
CA ASP A 102 0.38 3.44 -2.13
C ASP A 102 0.14 2.09 -2.83
N PRO A 103 -1.00 1.45 -2.58
CA PRO A 103 -1.34 0.21 -3.24
C PRO A 103 -1.48 0.41 -4.76
N VAL A 104 -0.76 -0.40 -5.52
CA VAL A 104 -0.86 -0.43 -6.98
C VAL A 104 -1.72 -1.61 -7.39
N GLN A 105 -2.77 -1.34 -8.15
CA GLN A 105 -3.58 -2.37 -8.78
C GLN A 105 -3.04 -2.64 -10.18
N LYS A 106 -2.88 -3.92 -10.50
CA LYS A 106 -2.55 -4.40 -11.85
C LYS A 106 -3.60 -5.39 -12.31
N ASN A 107 -3.96 -5.30 -13.57
CA ASN A 107 -4.98 -6.14 -14.18
C ASN A 107 -4.35 -6.96 -15.30
N LEU A 108 -4.74 -8.23 -15.38
CA LEU A 108 -4.40 -9.11 -16.49
C LEU A 108 -5.69 -9.70 -17.05
N ILE A 109 -5.86 -9.61 -18.35
CA ILE A 109 -7.00 -10.13 -19.08
C ILE A 109 -6.50 -11.25 -20.00
N VAL A 110 -7.06 -12.42 -19.84
CA VAL A 110 -6.70 -13.61 -20.62
C VAL A 110 -7.92 -13.99 -21.45
N LYS A 111 -7.75 -14.11 -22.78
CA LYS A 111 -8.82 -14.48 -23.70
C LYS A 111 -8.55 -15.81 -24.35
N PHE A 112 -9.60 -16.62 -24.41
CA PHE A 112 -9.63 -17.92 -25.04
C PHE A 112 -10.51 -17.88 -26.30
N ASN A 113 -10.30 -18.80 -27.21
CA ASN A 113 -11.20 -19.04 -28.32
C ASN A 113 -12.32 -20.00 -27.92
N ASP A 114 -13.28 -20.24 -28.82
CA ASP A 114 -14.40 -21.16 -28.61
C ASP A 114 -13.96 -22.61 -28.27
N GLY A 115 -12.75 -22.98 -28.64
CA GLY A 115 -12.14 -24.27 -28.29
C GLY A 115 -11.42 -24.27 -26.92
N GLY A 116 -11.53 -23.19 -26.13
CA GLY A 116 -10.89 -23.09 -24.83
C GLY A 116 -9.37 -22.96 -24.90
N LYS A 117 -8.83 -22.46 -26.01
CA LYS A 117 -7.39 -22.25 -26.20
C LYS A 117 -7.03 -20.78 -26.05
N LEU A 118 -5.94 -20.48 -25.36
CA LEU A 118 -5.42 -19.16 -25.13
C LEU A 118 -5.04 -18.49 -26.46
N VAL A 119 -5.62 -17.33 -26.72
CA VAL A 119 -5.38 -16.57 -27.95
C VAL A 119 -4.83 -15.15 -27.69
N ASN A 120 -5.09 -14.60 -26.52
CA ASN A 120 -4.63 -13.25 -26.22
C ASN A 120 -4.41 -13.03 -24.72
N VAL A 121 -3.40 -12.23 -24.41
CA VAL A 121 -3.10 -11.73 -23.07
C VAL A 121 -2.99 -10.21 -23.16
N ALA A 122 -3.70 -9.48 -22.30
CA ALA A 122 -3.74 -8.03 -22.31
C ALA A 122 -3.81 -7.48 -20.87
N GLY A 123 -3.53 -6.19 -20.69
CA GLY A 123 -3.58 -5.50 -19.40
C GLY A 123 -2.25 -4.86 -19.05
N ASP A 124 -1.95 -4.79 -17.76
CA ASP A 124 -0.72 -4.18 -17.24
C ASP A 124 0.52 -5.08 -17.34
N PHE A 125 0.32 -6.34 -17.76
CA PHE A 125 1.37 -7.30 -18.01
C PHE A 125 1.42 -7.60 -19.51
N PRO A 126 2.48 -7.18 -20.22
CA PRO A 126 2.65 -7.54 -21.63
C PRO A 126 2.83 -9.06 -21.78
N ALA A 127 2.33 -9.61 -22.88
CA ALA A 127 2.64 -10.99 -23.23
C ALA A 127 4.16 -11.16 -23.39
N GLY A 128 4.71 -12.27 -22.91
CA GLY A 128 6.12 -12.58 -23.06
C GLY A 128 6.54 -12.71 -24.53
N ASP A 129 7.80 -12.47 -24.81
CA ASP A 129 8.37 -12.58 -26.17
C ASP A 129 8.17 -14.00 -26.75
N SER A 130 8.13 -15.02 -25.88
CA SER A 130 7.93 -16.41 -26.26
C SER A 130 6.45 -16.82 -26.43
N PHE A 131 5.50 -15.87 -26.28
CA PHE A 131 4.08 -16.18 -26.33
C PHE A 131 3.67 -16.91 -27.62
N PHE A 132 4.20 -16.52 -28.75
CA PHE A 132 3.90 -17.11 -30.06
C PHE A 132 4.87 -18.24 -30.50
N GLU A 133 5.89 -18.55 -29.71
CA GLU A 133 6.88 -19.59 -30.08
C GLU A 133 6.31 -21.02 -30.11
N GLY A 134 5.11 -21.24 -29.59
CA GLY A 134 4.44 -22.56 -29.57
C GLY A 134 3.58 -22.89 -30.79
N VAL A 135 3.59 -22.04 -31.84
CA VAL A 135 2.66 -22.12 -32.99
C VAL A 135 3.27 -22.78 -34.24
N ASN A 136 4.46 -23.34 -34.15
CA ASN A 136 5.09 -24.10 -35.26
C ASN A 136 4.78 -25.60 -35.18
#